data_d486f69164ec1f73d6eb212782852564
#
_entry.id   d486f69164ec1f73d6eb212782852564
#
_cell.length_a   1.000
_cell.length_b   1.000
_cell.length_c   1.000
_cell.angle_alpha   90.00
_cell.angle_beta   90.00
_cell.angle_gamma   90.00
#
_symmetry.space_group_name_H-M   'P 1'
#
loop_
_entity.id
_entity.type
_entity.pdbx_description
1 polymer ?
#
loop_
_entity_poly.entity_id
_entity_poly.type
_entity_poly.pdbx_seq_one_letter_code
_entity_poly.pdbx_strand_id
1 'polypeptide(L)'
;MDIYMETERLTLRRFTLDDADLLIELDSDPAVMRYLTGGEATAPEIVRERQLPHVIAGYDTWEGRLGLFAAHERDGGAFIGWFCLRPEPDGPLDEAELGYRLRQASWGKGYATEGSRALLHKGFTQLGIRTVWAATMVVNRGSRNVMEKLGMTLADTIPTPPDMMMVEGSEHGGVRYEITGEQWEQH
;
A
#
# COMPACT_ATOMS: atom_id res chain seq x y z
N MET A 1 -13.31 -3.29 17.18
CA MET A 1 -12.58 -2.90 15.94
C MET A 1 -11.33 -2.16 16.37
N ASP A 2 -10.14 -2.63 16.02
CA ASP A 2 -8.87 -2.00 16.43
C ASP A 2 -8.49 -0.91 15.39
N ILE A 3 -8.97 0.32 15.64
CA ILE A 3 -8.75 1.47 14.76
C ILE A 3 -7.30 1.93 14.92
N TYR A 4 -6.56 1.95 13.83
CA TYR A 4 -5.19 2.43 13.79
C TYR A 4 -5.11 3.94 13.60
N MET A 5 -5.93 4.48 12.69
CA MET A 5 -6.07 5.92 12.46
C MET A 5 -7.33 6.26 11.67
N GLU A 6 -7.73 7.51 11.73
CA GLU A 6 -8.81 8.06 10.93
C GLU A 6 -8.35 9.29 10.14
N THR A 7 -8.96 9.50 8.98
CA THR A 7 -8.83 10.70 8.16
C THR A 7 -10.20 11.40 8.05
N GLU A 8 -10.32 12.36 7.18
CA GLU A 8 -11.63 13.00 6.90
C GLU A 8 -12.67 11.98 6.44
N ARG A 9 -12.29 11.07 5.53
CA ARG A 9 -13.20 10.14 4.87
C ARG A 9 -12.91 8.66 5.10
N LEU A 10 -11.76 8.32 5.72
CA LEU A 10 -11.32 6.94 5.87
C LEU A 10 -11.10 6.56 7.34
N THR A 11 -11.37 5.30 7.65
CA THR A 11 -10.92 4.62 8.86
C THR A 11 -9.96 3.51 8.44
N LEU A 12 -8.74 3.55 8.97
CA LEU A 12 -7.74 2.50 8.82
C LEU A 12 -7.71 1.67 10.10
N ARG A 13 -7.79 0.34 9.97
CA ARG A 13 -7.74 -0.58 11.11
C ARG A 13 -6.83 -1.78 10.83
N ARG A 14 -6.42 -2.48 11.85
CA ARG A 14 -5.72 -3.74 11.67
C ARG A 14 -6.63 -4.79 11.04
N PHE A 15 -6.03 -5.66 10.25
CA PHE A 15 -6.70 -6.86 9.76
C PHE A 15 -6.84 -7.90 10.88
N THR A 16 -7.88 -8.70 10.78
CA THR A 16 -8.12 -9.90 11.58
C THR A 16 -8.27 -11.11 10.66
N LEU A 17 -8.24 -12.33 11.20
CA LEU A 17 -8.44 -13.54 10.38
C LEU A 17 -9.82 -13.59 9.71
N ASP A 18 -10.80 -12.89 10.25
CA ASP A 18 -12.15 -12.82 9.69
C ASP A 18 -12.22 -11.96 8.42
N ASP A 19 -11.16 -11.21 8.09
CA ASP A 19 -11.12 -10.31 6.94
C ASP A 19 -10.64 -11.00 5.64
N ALA A 20 -10.43 -12.30 5.65
CA ALA A 20 -9.91 -13.03 4.48
C ALA A 20 -10.74 -12.78 3.22
N ASP A 21 -12.07 -12.77 3.34
CA ASP A 21 -12.97 -12.57 2.19
C ASP A 21 -12.85 -11.17 1.58
N LEU A 22 -12.50 -10.16 2.37
CA LEU A 22 -12.23 -8.80 1.86
C LEU A 22 -11.01 -8.76 0.94
N LEU A 23 -9.93 -9.45 1.32
CA LEU A 23 -8.72 -9.54 0.48
C LEU A 23 -8.94 -10.43 -0.74
N ILE A 24 -9.66 -11.55 -0.60
CA ILE A 24 -9.99 -12.44 -1.70
C ILE A 24 -10.81 -11.69 -2.76
N GLU A 25 -11.83 -10.94 -2.34
CA GLU A 25 -12.64 -10.14 -3.25
C GLU A 25 -11.80 -9.06 -3.95
N LEU A 26 -10.95 -8.34 -3.20
CA LEU A 26 -10.07 -7.31 -3.76
C LEU A 26 -9.10 -7.89 -4.80
N ASP A 27 -8.47 -9.02 -4.48
CA ASP A 27 -7.47 -9.66 -5.33
C ASP A 27 -8.09 -10.54 -6.43
N SER A 28 -9.43 -10.66 -6.48
CA SER A 28 -10.16 -11.32 -7.57
C SER A 28 -10.49 -10.36 -8.73
N ASP A 29 -10.36 -9.06 -8.52
CA ASP A 29 -10.64 -8.05 -9.56
C ASP A 29 -9.45 -7.95 -10.54
N PRO A 30 -9.60 -8.34 -11.82
CA PRO A 30 -8.51 -8.28 -12.78
C PRO A 30 -7.96 -6.87 -13.01
N ALA A 31 -8.78 -5.82 -12.85
CA ALA A 31 -8.33 -4.45 -13.00
C ALA A 31 -7.39 -4.05 -11.85
N VAL A 32 -7.70 -4.49 -10.63
CA VAL A 32 -6.86 -4.27 -9.44
C VAL A 32 -5.54 -5.03 -9.58
N MET A 33 -5.59 -6.27 -10.08
CA MET A 33 -4.42 -7.15 -10.18
C MET A 33 -3.61 -6.95 -11.47
N ARG A 34 -4.05 -6.08 -12.39
CA ARG A 34 -3.44 -5.88 -13.72
C ARG A 34 -1.93 -5.72 -13.68
N TYR A 35 -1.41 -4.86 -12.79
CA TYR A 35 0.02 -4.54 -12.71
C TYR A 35 0.77 -5.36 -11.64
N LEU A 36 0.12 -6.38 -11.08
CA LEU A 36 0.70 -7.25 -10.04
C LEU A 36 0.90 -8.68 -10.56
N THR A 37 -0.15 -9.25 -11.15
CA THR A 37 -0.17 -10.63 -11.63
C THR A 37 -0.62 -10.73 -13.09
N GLY A 38 -0.79 -9.60 -13.79
CA GLY A 38 -1.40 -9.58 -15.12
C GLY A 38 -2.93 -9.75 -15.09
N GLY A 39 -3.56 -9.51 -13.94
CA GLY A 39 -5.00 -9.66 -13.74
C GLY A 39 -5.43 -11.04 -13.22
N GLU A 40 -4.49 -11.94 -12.95
CA GLU A 40 -4.80 -13.21 -12.32
C GLU A 40 -5.13 -13.04 -10.84
N ALA A 41 -6.22 -13.67 -10.41
CA ALA A 41 -6.66 -13.64 -9.01
C ALA A 41 -5.67 -14.43 -8.12
N THR A 42 -5.47 -13.92 -6.90
CA THR A 42 -4.77 -14.71 -5.87
C THR A 42 -5.69 -15.83 -5.39
N ALA A 43 -5.18 -17.06 -5.36
CA ALA A 43 -5.97 -18.20 -4.87
C ALA A 43 -6.43 -17.97 -3.42
N PRO A 44 -7.72 -18.23 -3.08
CA PRO A 44 -8.27 -18.00 -1.75
C PRO A 44 -7.49 -18.67 -0.63
N GLU A 45 -6.93 -19.85 -0.89
CA GLU A 45 -6.11 -20.62 0.07
C GLU A 45 -4.82 -19.86 0.41
N ILE A 46 -4.19 -19.23 -0.60
CA ILE A 46 -2.97 -18.42 -0.39
C ILE A 46 -3.29 -17.22 0.51
N VAL A 47 -4.44 -16.57 0.29
CA VAL A 47 -4.86 -15.45 1.14
C VAL A 47 -5.07 -15.90 2.58
N ARG A 48 -5.84 -17.00 2.79
CA ARG A 48 -6.20 -17.48 4.13
C ARG A 48 -5.03 -18.09 4.90
N GLU A 49 -4.20 -18.87 4.21
CA GLU A 49 -3.17 -19.69 4.88
C GLU A 49 -1.82 -19.01 4.97
N ARG A 50 -1.55 -18.01 4.12
CA ARG A 50 -0.22 -17.39 4.03
C ARG A 50 -0.26 -15.87 4.14
N GLN A 51 -1.00 -15.16 3.27
CA GLN A 51 -0.93 -13.70 3.19
C GLN A 51 -1.49 -13.06 4.46
N LEU A 52 -2.73 -13.36 4.82
CA LEU A 52 -3.37 -12.72 5.97
C LEU A 52 -2.71 -13.08 7.31
N PRO A 53 -2.32 -14.34 7.59
CA PRO A 53 -1.53 -14.66 8.78
C PRO A 53 -0.20 -13.91 8.83
N HIS A 54 0.50 -13.75 7.70
CA HIS A 54 1.74 -12.98 7.62
C HIS A 54 1.51 -11.49 7.95
N VAL A 55 0.45 -10.89 7.42
CA VAL A 55 0.06 -9.50 7.73
C VAL A 55 -0.17 -9.33 9.23
N ILE A 56 -0.90 -10.25 9.84
CA ILE A 56 -1.22 -10.20 11.28
C ILE A 56 0.03 -10.38 12.14
N ALA A 57 0.91 -11.33 11.80
CA ALA A 57 2.18 -11.53 12.49
C ALA A 57 3.10 -10.29 12.40
N GLY A 58 3.02 -9.54 11.31
CA GLY A 58 3.77 -8.29 11.13
C GLY A 58 3.44 -7.23 12.19
N TYR A 59 2.23 -7.23 12.74
CA TYR A 59 1.87 -6.27 13.80
C TYR A 59 2.68 -6.49 15.09
N ASP A 60 2.97 -7.74 15.43
CA ASP A 60 3.80 -8.06 16.59
C ASP A 60 5.25 -7.63 16.37
N THR A 61 5.77 -7.80 15.15
CA THR A 61 7.13 -7.41 14.77
C THR A 61 7.39 -5.91 14.97
N TRP A 62 6.39 -5.06 14.70
CA TRP A 62 6.53 -3.59 14.78
C TRP A 62 5.64 -2.96 15.86
N GLU A 63 5.32 -3.71 16.91
CA GLU A 63 4.51 -3.24 18.04
C GLU A 63 3.17 -2.62 17.61
N GLY A 64 2.62 -3.08 16.48
CA GLY A 64 1.40 -2.56 15.88
C GLY A 64 1.49 -1.14 15.30
N ARG A 65 2.70 -0.57 15.24
CA ARG A 65 2.95 0.81 14.78
C ARG A 65 3.05 0.90 13.27
N LEU A 66 3.51 -0.16 12.63
CA LEU A 66 3.72 -0.30 11.20
C LEU A 66 3.02 -1.56 10.68
N GLY A 67 2.79 -1.66 9.39
CA GLY A 67 2.16 -2.83 8.78
C GLY A 67 1.19 -2.48 7.66
N LEU A 68 0.27 -3.41 7.39
CA LEU A 68 -0.80 -3.32 6.40
C LEU A 68 -2.13 -3.10 7.11
N PHE A 69 -2.92 -2.10 6.70
CA PHE A 69 -4.15 -1.71 7.37
C PHE A 69 -5.33 -1.76 6.41
N ALA A 70 -6.42 -2.39 6.83
CA ALA A 70 -7.70 -2.37 6.11
C ALA A 70 -8.27 -0.96 6.13
N ALA A 71 -8.70 -0.47 4.98
CA ALA A 71 -9.29 0.85 4.82
C ALA A 71 -10.79 0.76 4.52
N HIS A 72 -11.55 1.53 5.27
CA HIS A 72 -12.99 1.65 5.15
C HIS A 72 -13.41 3.10 4.97
N GLU A 73 -14.50 3.36 4.25
CA GLU A 73 -15.15 4.67 4.28
C GLU A 73 -15.70 4.93 5.69
N ARG A 74 -15.48 6.11 6.25
CA ARG A 74 -16.04 6.48 7.57
C ARG A 74 -17.56 6.46 7.56
N ASP A 75 -18.14 7.02 6.52
CA ASP A 75 -19.58 7.06 6.33
C ASP A 75 -20.01 5.79 5.61
N GLY A 76 -20.60 4.86 6.34
CA GLY A 76 -21.13 3.61 5.81
C GLY A 76 -20.24 2.37 5.97
N GLY A 77 -18.99 2.53 6.38
CA GLY A 77 -18.10 1.41 6.74
C GLY A 77 -17.68 0.49 5.58
N ALA A 78 -17.91 0.87 4.34
CA ALA A 78 -17.56 0.06 3.17
C ALA A 78 -16.03 -0.15 3.09
N PHE A 79 -15.60 -1.40 2.95
CA PHE A 79 -14.19 -1.71 2.70
C PHE A 79 -13.79 -1.21 1.31
N ILE A 80 -12.75 -0.40 1.24
CA ILE A 80 -12.25 0.18 -0.01
C ILE A 80 -10.91 -0.41 -0.47
N GLY A 81 -10.24 -1.19 0.38
CA GLY A 81 -8.91 -1.74 0.11
C GLY A 81 -8.00 -1.63 1.32
N TRP A 82 -6.70 -1.49 1.08
CA TRP A 82 -5.72 -1.39 2.15
C TRP A 82 -4.61 -0.38 1.83
N PHE A 83 -3.96 0.06 2.89
CA PHE A 83 -2.72 0.84 2.87
C PHE A 83 -1.66 0.15 3.70
N CYS A 84 -0.40 0.33 3.34
CA CYS A 84 0.71 -0.11 4.19
C CYS A 84 1.77 0.98 4.36
N LEU A 85 2.38 0.95 5.54
CA LEU A 85 3.64 1.61 5.84
C LEU A 85 4.47 0.62 6.66
N ARG A 86 5.55 0.10 6.09
CA ARG A 86 6.35 -0.95 6.73
C ARG A 86 7.81 -0.89 6.29
N PRO A 87 8.77 -1.21 7.18
CA PRO A 87 10.15 -1.45 6.77
C PRO A 87 10.26 -2.66 5.83
N GLU A 88 11.29 -2.68 5.00
CA GLU A 88 11.68 -3.92 4.34
C GLU A 88 12.16 -4.95 5.37
N PRO A 89 11.96 -6.26 5.11
CA PRO A 89 12.63 -7.30 5.90
C PRO A 89 14.15 -7.05 5.91
N ASP A 90 14.75 -7.01 7.10
CA ASP A 90 16.18 -6.75 7.30
C ASP A 90 16.67 -5.34 6.85
N GLY A 91 15.75 -4.45 6.50
CA GLY A 91 16.05 -3.06 6.14
C GLY A 91 16.21 -2.13 7.35
N PRO A 92 16.63 -0.88 7.11
CA PRO A 92 16.69 0.14 8.14
C PRO A 92 15.32 0.41 8.78
N LEU A 93 15.25 0.55 10.10
CA LEU A 93 13.99 0.79 10.82
C LEU A 93 13.45 2.22 10.63
N ASP A 94 14.26 3.13 10.13
CA ASP A 94 13.89 4.50 9.81
C ASP A 94 13.53 4.72 8.33
N GLU A 95 13.48 3.63 7.55
CA GLU A 95 12.96 3.62 6.18
C GLU A 95 11.71 2.74 6.10
N ALA A 96 10.73 3.15 5.32
CA ALA A 96 9.50 2.39 5.13
C ALA A 96 8.99 2.42 3.70
N GLU A 97 8.41 1.29 3.29
CA GLU A 97 7.62 1.17 2.07
C GLU A 97 6.21 1.73 2.32
N LEU A 98 5.77 2.64 1.46
CA LEU A 98 4.38 3.03 1.33
C LEU A 98 3.73 2.21 0.21
N GLY A 99 2.63 1.52 0.52
CA GLY A 99 1.84 0.80 -0.46
C GLY A 99 0.35 1.01 -0.28
N TYR A 100 -0.41 0.77 -1.32
CA TYR A 100 -1.87 0.79 -1.30
C TYR A 100 -2.43 -0.07 -2.42
N ARG A 101 -3.58 -0.67 -2.16
CA ARG A 101 -4.40 -1.38 -3.15
C ARG A 101 -5.85 -1.09 -2.83
N LEU A 102 -6.56 -0.47 -3.79
CA LEU A 102 -7.94 -0.07 -3.61
C LEU A 102 -8.84 -0.78 -4.63
N ARG A 103 -10.08 -1.08 -4.24
CA ARG A 103 -11.14 -1.53 -5.14
C ARG A 103 -11.29 -0.54 -6.29
N GLN A 104 -11.57 -1.04 -7.49
CA GLN A 104 -11.77 -0.22 -8.69
C GLN A 104 -12.84 0.87 -8.46
N ALA A 105 -13.94 0.53 -7.78
CA ALA A 105 -15.01 1.47 -7.45
C ALA A 105 -14.57 2.65 -6.57
N SER A 106 -13.40 2.56 -5.94
CA SER A 106 -12.82 3.61 -5.08
C SER A 106 -11.76 4.45 -5.77
N TRP A 107 -11.43 4.16 -7.02
CA TRP A 107 -10.45 4.93 -7.80
C TRP A 107 -11.00 6.30 -8.22
N GLY A 108 -10.10 7.24 -8.47
CA GLY A 108 -10.45 8.59 -8.92
C GLY A 108 -11.09 9.49 -7.88
N LYS A 109 -11.36 8.98 -6.66
CA LYS A 109 -12.00 9.72 -5.56
C LYS A 109 -11.01 10.41 -4.61
N GLY A 110 -9.70 10.25 -4.82
CA GLY A 110 -8.65 10.83 -3.98
C GLY A 110 -8.29 10.01 -2.73
N TYR A 111 -8.93 8.88 -2.49
CA TYR A 111 -8.70 8.04 -1.30
C TYR A 111 -7.25 7.55 -1.18
N ALA A 112 -6.62 7.15 -2.30
CA ALA A 112 -5.21 6.72 -2.27
C ALA A 112 -4.30 7.85 -1.77
N THR A 113 -4.49 9.07 -2.24
CA THR A 113 -3.71 10.24 -1.80
C THR A 113 -4.01 10.59 -0.34
N GLU A 114 -5.28 10.55 0.09
CA GLU A 114 -5.68 10.86 1.46
C GLU A 114 -5.10 9.90 2.48
N GLY A 115 -5.32 8.60 2.30
CA GLY A 115 -4.81 7.57 3.22
C GLY A 115 -3.29 7.54 3.26
N SER A 116 -2.63 7.65 2.10
CA SER A 116 -1.17 7.70 2.03
C SER A 116 -0.60 8.94 2.69
N ARG A 117 -1.20 10.13 2.50
CA ARG A 117 -0.79 11.37 3.16
C ARG A 117 -0.85 11.26 4.67
N ALA A 118 -1.90 10.65 5.20
CA ALA A 118 -2.06 10.43 6.62
C ALA A 118 -1.01 9.47 7.19
N LEU A 119 -0.67 8.40 6.45
CA LEU A 119 0.40 7.47 6.84
C LEU A 119 1.77 8.15 6.81
N LEU A 120 2.09 8.92 5.77
CA LEU A 120 3.34 9.70 5.69
C LEU A 120 3.46 10.65 6.88
N HIS A 121 2.41 11.42 7.17
CA HIS A 121 2.40 12.33 8.31
C HIS A 121 2.68 11.58 9.62
N LYS A 122 1.97 10.48 9.87
CA LYS A 122 2.20 9.65 11.06
C LYS A 122 3.61 9.07 11.10
N GLY A 123 4.10 8.55 9.98
CA GLY A 123 5.45 7.99 9.84
C GLY A 123 6.53 8.98 10.25
N PHE A 124 6.51 10.17 9.67
CA PHE A 124 7.51 11.21 9.92
C PHE A 124 7.39 11.85 11.31
N THR A 125 6.16 12.10 11.80
CA THR A 125 5.98 12.86 13.04
C THR A 125 5.91 12.02 14.31
N GLN A 126 5.55 10.72 14.20
CA GLN A 126 5.24 9.89 15.38
C GLN A 126 6.03 8.57 15.43
N LEU A 127 6.48 8.06 14.28
CA LEU A 127 7.08 6.73 14.20
C LEU A 127 8.58 6.72 13.99
N GLY A 128 9.20 7.91 13.82
CA GLY A 128 10.63 8.04 13.64
C GLY A 128 11.14 7.63 12.25
N ILE A 129 10.24 7.47 11.28
CA ILE A 129 10.61 7.22 9.88
C ILE A 129 11.27 8.48 9.33
N ARG A 130 12.37 8.31 8.61
CA ARG A 130 13.12 9.39 7.97
C ARG A 130 12.97 9.43 6.48
N THR A 131 12.82 8.26 5.86
CA THR A 131 12.62 8.11 4.41
C THR A 131 11.47 7.17 4.14
N VAL A 132 10.58 7.56 3.25
CA VAL A 132 9.53 6.69 2.73
C VAL A 132 9.71 6.53 1.23
N TRP A 133 9.63 5.30 0.78
CA TRP A 133 9.67 4.97 -0.64
C TRP A 133 8.42 4.21 -1.07
N ALA A 134 8.12 4.26 -2.35
CA ALA A 134 7.06 3.48 -2.99
C ALA A 134 7.50 3.08 -4.39
N ALA A 135 7.11 1.90 -4.83
CA ALA A 135 7.46 1.39 -6.15
C ALA A 135 6.21 0.95 -6.93
N THR A 136 6.29 1.09 -8.24
CA THR A 136 5.24 0.63 -9.15
C THR A 136 5.80 0.42 -10.55
N MET A 137 5.03 -0.21 -11.44
CA MET A 137 5.40 -0.29 -12.86
C MET A 137 5.39 1.10 -13.50
N VAL A 138 6.32 1.34 -14.44
CA VAL A 138 6.39 2.60 -15.23
C VAL A 138 5.04 2.97 -15.84
N VAL A 139 4.31 1.96 -16.35
CA VAL A 139 3.01 2.14 -17.04
C VAL A 139 1.85 2.41 -16.09
N ASN A 140 2.00 2.18 -14.79
CA ASN A 140 0.97 2.45 -13.78
C ASN A 140 0.88 3.94 -13.45
N ARG A 141 0.32 4.71 -14.37
CA ARG A 141 0.17 6.17 -14.21
C ARG A 141 -0.68 6.56 -13.01
N GLY A 142 -1.67 5.73 -12.65
CA GLY A 142 -2.52 5.98 -11.48
C GLY A 142 -1.71 6.04 -10.19
N SER A 143 -0.87 5.04 -9.95
CA SER A 143 0.01 5.00 -8.77
C SER A 143 1.06 6.10 -8.79
N ARG A 144 1.71 6.34 -9.93
CA ARG A 144 2.71 7.42 -10.07
C ARG A 144 2.11 8.80 -9.76
N ASN A 145 0.92 9.10 -10.26
CA ASN A 145 0.21 10.35 -9.96
C ASN A 145 -0.10 10.52 -8.46
N VAL A 146 -0.36 9.42 -7.74
CA VAL A 146 -0.54 9.49 -6.28
C VAL A 146 0.78 9.84 -5.60
N MET A 147 1.89 9.17 -5.96
CA MET A 147 3.22 9.44 -5.40
C MET A 147 3.65 10.90 -5.65
N GLU A 148 3.46 11.40 -6.86
CA GLU A 148 3.77 12.79 -7.23
C GLU A 148 2.92 13.81 -6.42
N LYS A 149 1.63 13.55 -6.20
CA LYS A 149 0.74 14.38 -5.35
C LYS A 149 1.12 14.35 -3.87
N LEU A 150 1.86 13.36 -3.43
CA LEU A 150 2.41 13.27 -2.08
C LEU A 150 3.75 13.99 -1.94
N GLY A 151 4.27 14.58 -3.02
CA GLY A 151 5.59 15.23 -3.03
C GLY A 151 6.76 14.25 -3.18
N MET A 152 6.48 12.98 -3.45
CA MET A 152 7.54 12.00 -3.70
C MET A 152 8.22 12.28 -5.05
N THR A 153 9.53 12.08 -5.11
CA THR A 153 10.34 12.27 -6.32
C THR A 153 10.86 10.94 -6.85
N LEU A 154 11.02 10.85 -8.16
CA LEU A 154 11.60 9.67 -8.80
C LEU A 154 13.06 9.50 -8.35
N ALA A 155 13.34 8.40 -7.69
CA ALA A 155 14.66 8.07 -7.15
C ALA A 155 15.41 7.07 -8.04
N ASP A 156 14.70 6.05 -8.55
CA ASP A 156 15.35 4.99 -9.32
C ASP A 156 14.38 4.33 -10.32
N THR A 157 14.97 3.59 -11.26
CA THR A 157 14.28 2.70 -12.19
C THR A 157 14.61 1.25 -11.85
N ILE A 158 13.59 0.39 -11.81
CA ILE A 158 13.70 -1.00 -11.39
C ILE A 158 13.59 -1.88 -12.63
N PRO A 159 14.57 -2.75 -12.92
CA PRO A 159 14.44 -3.75 -13.97
C PRO A 159 13.24 -4.66 -13.68
N THR A 160 12.59 -5.14 -14.75
CA THR A 160 11.50 -6.10 -14.60
C THR A 160 12.02 -7.41 -13.98
N PRO A 161 11.46 -7.87 -12.85
CA PRO A 161 11.79 -9.18 -12.32
C PRO A 161 11.39 -10.29 -13.30
N PRO A 162 12.14 -11.42 -13.37
CA PRO A 162 11.85 -12.50 -14.30
C PRO A 162 10.44 -13.09 -14.19
N ASP A 163 9.89 -13.16 -13.00
CA ASP A 163 8.54 -13.65 -12.70
C ASP A 163 7.43 -12.69 -13.15
N MET A 164 7.75 -11.43 -13.40
CA MET A 164 6.81 -10.43 -13.90
C MET A 164 6.90 -10.17 -15.40
N MET A 165 7.77 -10.84 -16.13
CA MET A 165 7.98 -10.58 -17.57
C MET A 165 6.75 -10.87 -18.44
N MET A 166 5.74 -11.59 -17.94
CA MET A 166 4.49 -11.87 -18.63
C MET A 166 3.38 -10.86 -18.31
N VAL A 167 3.62 -9.92 -17.38
CA VAL A 167 2.65 -8.89 -17.02
C VAL A 167 2.66 -7.79 -18.08
N GLU A 168 1.50 -7.36 -18.54
CA GLU A 168 1.36 -6.29 -19.54
C GLU A 168 2.07 -5.01 -19.09
N GLY A 169 2.96 -4.48 -19.94
CA GLY A 169 3.75 -3.27 -19.65
C GLY A 169 5.00 -3.52 -18.82
N SER A 170 5.29 -4.77 -18.44
CA SER A 170 6.50 -5.13 -17.67
C SER A 170 7.79 -4.85 -18.44
N GLU A 171 7.75 -4.85 -19.78
CA GLU A 171 8.89 -4.50 -20.64
C GLU A 171 9.44 -3.10 -20.37
N HIS A 172 8.64 -2.21 -19.77
CA HIS A 172 9.05 -0.86 -19.39
C HIS A 172 9.69 -0.79 -17.99
N GLY A 173 9.71 -1.89 -17.24
CA GLY A 173 10.24 -1.93 -15.88
C GLY A 173 9.38 -1.24 -14.83
N GLY A 174 9.97 -1.01 -13.68
CA GLY A 174 9.38 -0.29 -12.56
C GLY A 174 10.08 1.03 -12.26
N VAL A 175 9.48 1.79 -11.38
CA VAL A 175 10.02 3.04 -10.83
C VAL A 175 9.87 3.04 -9.32
N ARG A 176 10.88 3.60 -8.65
CA ARG A 176 10.90 3.88 -7.22
C ARG A 176 10.85 5.38 -7.00
N TYR A 177 9.92 5.81 -6.19
CA TYR A 177 9.76 7.17 -5.71
C TYR A 177 10.12 7.24 -4.24
N GLU A 178 10.67 8.36 -3.81
CA GLU A 178 11.07 8.58 -2.41
C GLU A 178 10.69 9.98 -1.94
N ILE A 179 10.51 10.10 -0.62
CA ILE A 179 10.38 11.36 0.08
C ILE A 179 11.03 11.25 1.47
N THR A 180 11.77 12.27 1.88
CA THR A 180 12.30 12.38 3.24
C THR A 180 11.40 13.22 4.13
N GLY A 181 11.55 13.08 5.46
CA GLY A 181 10.84 13.93 6.42
C GLY A 181 11.08 15.42 6.19
N GLU A 182 12.31 15.82 5.84
CA GLU A 182 12.65 17.21 5.55
C GLU A 182 11.92 17.74 4.31
N GLN A 183 11.81 16.93 3.25
CA GLN A 183 11.04 17.27 2.05
C GLN A 183 9.54 17.37 2.33
N TRP A 184 9.04 16.47 3.19
CA TRP A 184 7.65 16.46 3.62
C TRP A 184 7.25 17.75 4.36
N GLU A 185 8.11 18.27 5.25
CA GLU A 185 7.87 19.52 5.97
C GLU A 185 7.79 20.75 5.07
N GLN A 186 8.36 20.68 3.86
CA GLN A 186 8.39 21.76 2.88
C GLN A 186 7.23 21.70 1.86
N HIS A 187 6.45 20.60 1.86
CA HIS A 187 5.38 20.31 0.89
C HIS A 187 4.00 20.57 1.49
#